data_9ec8e9b5f3791bd6c220eb636e6f2a28
#
_entry.id   9ec8e9b5f3791bd6c220eb636e6f2a28
#
_cell.length_a   1.000
_cell.length_b   1.000
_cell.length_c   1.000
_cell.angle_alpha   90.00
_cell.angle_beta   90.00
_cell.angle_gamma   90.00
#
_symmetry.space_group_name_H-M   'P 1'
#
loop_
_entity.id
_entity.type
_entity.pdbx_description
1 polymer ?
#
loop_
_entity_poly.entity_id
_entity_poly.type
_entity_poly.pdbx_seq_one_letter_code
_entity_poly.pdbx_strand_id
1 'polypeptide(L)'
;MIELKDKYETQMKKGVLDMLVLKLLSKEEMYGYQLISELKLKSGERFFLKEGTLYPILYRLEDDGLVKSFWKQTEGKGVPRKYYEITSEGQD
;
A
#
# COMPACT_ATOMS: atom_id res chain seq x y z
N MET A 1 -2.18 -26.92 -14.51
CA MET A 1 -3.40 -26.11 -14.61
C MET A 1 -3.64 -25.27 -13.40
N ILE A 2 -3.37 -25.81 -12.23
CA ILE A 2 -3.41 -25.03 -11.00
C ILE A 2 -2.46 -23.85 -11.07
N GLU A 3 -1.31 -24.06 -11.68
CA GLU A 3 -0.29 -23.00 -11.80
C GLU A 3 -0.75 -21.81 -12.61
N LEU A 4 -1.49 -22.05 -13.70
CA LEU A 4 -1.98 -20.97 -14.54
C LEU A 4 -3.01 -20.14 -13.81
N LYS A 5 -3.89 -20.80 -13.07
CA LYS A 5 -4.91 -20.12 -12.28
C LYS A 5 -4.28 -19.26 -11.18
N ASP A 6 -3.29 -19.83 -10.49
CA ASP A 6 -2.58 -19.10 -9.44
C ASP A 6 -1.86 -17.88 -10.01
N LYS A 7 -1.30 -18.02 -11.20
CA LYS A 7 -0.59 -16.91 -11.83
C LYS A 7 -1.54 -15.78 -12.18
N TYR A 8 -2.72 -16.09 -12.70
CA TYR A 8 -3.74 -15.10 -13.01
C TYR A 8 -4.26 -14.43 -11.74
N GLU A 9 -4.55 -15.21 -10.73
CA GLU A 9 -5.02 -14.67 -9.47
C GLU A 9 -3.99 -13.73 -8.83
N THR A 10 -2.71 -14.10 -8.90
CA THR A 10 -1.65 -13.28 -8.37
C THR A 10 -1.55 -11.94 -9.09
N GLN A 11 -1.67 -11.95 -10.42
CA GLN A 11 -1.61 -10.72 -11.20
C GLN A 11 -2.82 -9.84 -10.95
N MET A 12 -4.00 -10.43 -10.85
CA MET A 12 -5.20 -9.67 -10.52
C MET A 12 -5.11 -9.07 -9.14
N LYS A 13 -4.59 -9.83 -8.19
CA LYS A 13 -4.41 -9.32 -6.82
C LYS A 13 -3.45 -8.14 -6.77
N LYS A 14 -2.39 -8.19 -7.58
CA LYS A 14 -1.44 -7.07 -7.62
C LYS A 14 -2.10 -5.79 -8.08
N GLY A 15 -2.90 -5.85 -9.14
CA GLY A 15 -3.61 -4.69 -9.62
C GLY A 15 -4.61 -4.16 -8.62
N VAL A 16 -5.35 -5.06 -7.99
CA VAL A 16 -6.33 -4.69 -6.98
C VAL A 16 -5.65 -4.05 -5.77
N LEU A 17 -4.51 -4.62 -5.34
CA LEU A 17 -3.79 -4.08 -4.19
C LEU A 17 -3.24 -2.69 -4.47
N ASP A 18 -2.72 -2.46 -5.67
CA ASP A 18 -2.24 -1.13 -6.06
C ASP A 18 -3.37 -0.12 -5.96
N MET A 19 -4.55 -0.46 -6.48
CA MET A 19 -5.70 0.43 -6.45
C MET A 19 -6.18 0.69 -5.02
N LEU A 20 -6.19 -0.34 -4.19
CA LEU A 20 -6.61 -0.18 -2.80
C LEU A 20 -5.67 0.70 -2.01
N VAL A 21 -4.36 0.53 -2.23
CA VAL A 21 -3.36 1.38 -1.57
C VAL A 21 -3.56 2.82 -1.98
N LEU A 22 -3.71 3.07 -3.28
CA LEU A 22 -3.92 4.44 -3.77
C LEU A 22 -5.21 5.03 -3.22
N LYS A 23 -6.26 4.24 -3.15
CA LYS A 23 -7.54 4.70 -2.62
C LYS A 23 -7.42 5.09 -1.14
N LEU A 24 -6.72 4.29 -0.35
CA LEU A 24 -6.51 4.62 1.05
C LEU A 24 -5.69 5.88 1.21
N LEU A 25 -4.62 6.01 0.43
CA LEU A 25 -3.76 7.18 0.51
C LEU A 25 -4.45 8.43 -0.03
N SER A 26 -5.46 8.29 -0.87
CA SER A 26 -6.24 9.43 -1.33
C SER A 26 -7.04 10.08 -0.21
N LYS A 27 -7.27 9.37 0.87
CA LYS A 27 -7.99 9.90 2.02
C LYS A 27 -7.08 10.58 3.02
N GLU A 28 -5.92 9.98 3.29
CA GLU A 28 -4.95 10.55 4.18
C GLU A 28 -3.61 9.86 4.03
N GLU A 29 -2.56 10.53 4.46
CA GLU A 29 -1.23 9.92 4.47
C GLU A 29 -1.20 8.78 5.48
N MET A 30 -0.44 7.74 5.18
CA MET A 30 -0.32 6.58 6.06
C MET A 30 1.08 6.01 6.00
N TYR A 31 1.52 5.42 7.12
CA TYR A 31 2.75 4.64 7.09
C TYR A 31 2.40 3.18 6.81
N GLY A 32 3.44 2.37 6.50
CA GLY A 32 3.23 1.01 6.02
C GLY A 32 2.33 0.16 6.88
N TYR A 33 2.57 0.18 8.19
CA TYR A 33 1.78 -0.64 9.11
C TYR A 33 0.31 -0.22 9.13
N GLN A 34 0.04 1.07 9.03
CA GLN A 34 -1.34 1.57 8.93
C GLN A 34 -2.02 1.04 7.67
N LEU A 35 -1.29 1.04 6.56
CA LEU A 35 -1.84 0.50 5.31
C LEU A 35 -2.19 -0.96 5.45
N ILE A 36 -1.32 -1.74 6.08
CA ILE A 36 -1.59 -3.16 6.31
C ILE A 36 -2.86 -3.33 7.15
N SER A 37 -2.97 -2.57 8.23
CA SER A 37 -4.14 -2.65 9.11
C SER A 37 -5.43 -2.25 8.40
N GLU A 38 -5.36 -1.16 7.64
CA GLU A 38 -6.55 -0.67 6.92
C GLU A 38 -6.99 -1.63 5.82
N LEU A 39 -6.03 -2.20 5.10
CA LEU A 39 -6.36 -3.19 4.07
C LEU A 39 -7.01 -4.42 4.67
N LYS A 40 -6.51 -4.86 5.81
CA LYS A 40 -7.09 -6.00 6.51
C LYS A 40 -8.52 -5.71 6.93
N LEU A 41 -8.76 -4.54 7.52
CA LEU A 41 -10.09 -4.18 7.99
C LEU A 41 -11.08 -4.01 6.84
N LYS A 42 -10.67 -3.29 5.80
CA LYS A 42 -11.58 -2.97 4.71
C LYS A 42 -11.86 -4.15 3.79
N SER A 43 -10.98 -5.13 3.78
CA SER A 43 -11.18 -6.32 2.98
C SER A 43 -11.92 -7.43 3.73
N GLY A 44 -12.31 -7.19 4.97
CA GLY A 44 -12.93 -8.22 5.80
C GLY A 44 -11.97 -9.35 6.05
N GLU A 45 -10.72 -9.03 6.26
CA GLU A 45 -9.63 -9.96 6.52
C GLU A 45 -9.28 -10.87 5.35
N ARG A 46 -9.75 -10.54 4.16
CA ARG A 46 -9.42 -11.32 2.97
C ARG A 46 -7.99 -11.10 2.49
N PHE A 47 -7.46 -9.90 2.73
CA PHE A 47 -6.11 -9.58 2.31
C PHE A 47 -5.20 -9.49 3.51
N PHE A 48 -4.35 -10.50 3.64
CA PHE A 48 -3.31 -10.52 4.65
C PHE A 48 -2.02 -10.08 3.99
N LEU A 49 -1.75 -8.80 4.04
CA LEU A 49 -0.52 -8.27 3.47
C LEU A 49 0.56 -8.25 4.52
N LYS A 50 1.68 -8.88 4.18
CA LYS A 50 2.89 -8.78 4.97
C LYS A 50 3.70 -7.61 4.45
N GLU A 51 4.60 -7.11 5.28
CA GLU A 51 5.48 -6.03 4.89
C GLU A 51 6.25 -6.36 3.62
N GLY A 52 6.69 -7.60 3.48
CA GLY A 52 7.41 -8.03 2.28
C GLY A 52 6.61 -7.97 1.00
N THR A 53 5.30 -7.89 1.10
CA THR A 53 4.42 -7.73 -0.06
C THR A 53 4.06 -6.26 -0.29
N LEU A 54 3.83 -5.53 0.78
CA LEU A 54 3.39 -4.15 0.69
C LEU A 54 4.50 -3.21 0.19
N TYR A 55 5.69 -3.30 0.78
CA TYR A 55 6.74 -2.33 0.45
C TYR A 55 7.15 -2.34 -1.01
N PRO A 56 7.28 -3.49 -1.69
CA PRO A 56 7.54 -3.46 -3.13
C PRO A 56 6.46 -2.72 -3.92
N ILE A 57 5.20 -2.82 -3.49
CA ILE A 57 4.11 -2.09 -4.13
C ILE A 57 4.32 -0.59 -3.94
N LEU A 58 4.61 -0.17 -2.72
CA LEU A 58 4.83 1.24 -2.41
C LEU A 58 6.01 1.80 -3.19
N TYR A 59 7.10 1.04 -3.29
CA TYR A 59 8.29 1.49 -4.03
C TYR A 59 7.99 1.65 -5.50
N ARG A 60 7.23 0.73 -6.08
CA ARG A 60 6.84 0.83 -7.48
C ARG A 60 5.93 2.03 -7.72
N LEU A 61 4.97 2.26 -6.85
CA LEU A 61 4.08 3.41 -6.97
C LEU A 61 4.85 4.72 -6.82
N GLU A 62 5.85 4.72 -5.96
CA GLU A 62 6.70 5.89 -5.78
C GLU A 62 7.56 6.14 -7.03
N ASP A 63 8.13 5.09 -7.59
CA ASP A 63 8.90 5.18 -8.82
C ASP A 63 8.05 5.72 -9.98
N ASP A 64 6.79 5.32 -10.02
CA ASP A 64 5.86 5.77 -11.06
C ASP A 64 5.32 7.17 -10.80
N GLY A 65 5.71 7.78 -9.69
CA GLY A 65 5.28 9.14 -9.37
C GLY A 65 3.86 9.24 -8.83
N LEU A 66 3.25 8.12 -8.46
CA LEU A 66 1.88 8.10 -7.98
C LEU A 66 1.77 8.36 -6.49
N VAL A 67 2.83 8.05 -5.74
CA VAL A 67 2.91 8.35 -4.31
C VAL A 67 4.28 8.95 -4.02
N LYS A 68 4.39 9.62 -2.90
CA LYS A 68 5.67 10.12 -2.39
C LYS A 68 5.79 9.74 -0.92
N SER A 69 7.02 9.66 -0.44
CA SER A 69 7.27 9.25 0.93
C SER A 69 8.01 10.36 1.67
N PHE A 70 7.83 10.38 2.98
CA PHE A 70 8.53 11.32 3.84
C PHE A 70 8.59 10.74 5.25
N TRP A 71 9.56 11.19 6.02
CA TRP A 71 9.71 10.76 7.40
C TRP A 71 8.96 11.69 8.31
N LYS A 72 8.24 11.12 9.27
CA LYS A 72 7.46 11.90 10.21
C LYS A 72 7.64 11.31 11.60
N GLN A 73 7.94 12.16 12.55
CA GLN A 73 8.04 11.73 13.93
C GLN A 73 6.68 11.87 14.60
N THR A 74 6.17 10.75 15.07
CA THR A 74 4.91 10.76 15.80
C THR A 74 5.16 11.17 17.23
N GLU A 75 4.13 11.69 17.86
CA GLU A 75 4.21 12.32 19.17
C GLU A 75 5.09 11.61 20.18
N GLY A 76 5.95 12.39 20.76
CA GLY A 76 6.63 12.08 21.98
C GLY A 76 7.77 11.13 21.89
N LYS A 77 7.58 9.93 21.52
CA LYS A 77 8.62 8.93 21.65
C LYS A 77 8.69 8.04 20.46
N GLY A 78 9.85 7.83 20.00
CA GLY A 78 10.02 6.76 19.07
C GLY A 78 10.72 7.17 17.82
N VAL A 79 10.94 6.17 17.04
CA VAL A 79 11.64 6.28 15.79
C VAL A 79 10.72 6.94 14.77
N PRO A 80 11.24 7.88 13.96
CA PRO A 80 10.43 8.45 12.89
C PRO A 80 9.92 7.33 11.99
N ARG A 81 8.70 7.52 11.49
CA ARG A 81 8.08 6.54 10.61
C ARG A 81 7.99 7.09 9.20
N LYS A 82 8.17 6.22 8.23
CA LYS A 82 8.08 6.61 6.84
C LYS A 82 6.62 6.58 6.41
N TYR A 83 6.10 7.76 6.10
CA TYR A 83 4.73 7.93 5.63
C TYR A 83 4.71 8.01 4.12
N TYR A 84 3.58 7.64 3.56
CA TYR A 84 3.34 7.73 2.14
C TYR A 84 2.09 8.56 1.91
N GLU A 85 2.11 9.37 0.86
CA GLU A 85 0.93 10.12 0.48
C GLU A 85 0.78 10.09 -1.03
N ILE A 86 -0.46 10.22 -1.48
CA ILE A 86 -0.75 10.20 -2.90
C ILE A 86 -0.34 11.53 -3.53
N THR A 87 0.17 11.47 -4.76
CA THR A 87 0.49 12.67 -5.52
C THR A 87 -0.70 13.07 -6.38
N SER A 88 -0.62 14.22 -7.07
CA SER A 88 -1.69 14.60 -7.98
C SER A 88 -1.80 13.62 -9.14
N GLU A 89 -0.68 13.07 -9.61
CA GLU A 89 -0.70 12.03 -10.63
C GLU A 89 -1.37 10.77 -10.14
N GLY A 90 -1.18 10.44 -8.88
CA GLY A 90 -1.79 9.24 -8.29
C GLY A 90 -3.29 9.34 -8.14
N GLN A 91 -3.82 10.57 -8.04
CA GLN A 91 -5.26 10.78 -7.91
C GLN A 91 -6.00 10.69 -9.24
N ASP A 92 -5.29 10.85 -10.32
CA ASP A 92 -5.86 10.71 -11.64
C ASP A 92 -5.95 9.25 -12.03
#